data_a8de2da3e3a3babad059d3d7f1581b51
#
_entry.id   a8de2da3e3a3babad059d3d7f1581b51
#
_cell.length_a   1.000
_cell.length_b   1.000
_cell.length_c   1.000
_cell.angle_alpha   90.00
_cell.angle_beta   90.00
_cell.angle_gamma   90.00
#
_symmetry.space_group_name_H-M   'P 1'
#
loop_
_entity.id
_entity.type
_entity.pdbx_description
1 polymer ?
#
loop_
_entity_poly.entity_id
_entity_poly.type
_entity_poly.pdbx_seq_one_letter_code
_entity_poly.pdbx_strand_id
1 'polypeptide(L)'
;MNKAELIEALADKNGLQKQEAKKVLDAYIEIVTERMSENEEIVLVGFGTLIPRPQTQRLARNPKTGTPVMIPARTTVKFKPGKFLLEAMNAHLK
;
A
#
# COMPACT_ATOMS: atom_id res chain seq x y z
N MET A 1 4.15 -7.72 -11.88
CA MET A 1 5.04 -6.54 -11.99
C MET A 1 5.77 -6.32 -10.68
N ASN A 2 7.07 -6.18 -10.73
CA ASN A 2 7.88 -5.90 -9.55
C ASN A 2 8.36 -4.44 -9.56
N LYS A 3 9.15 -4.06 -8.55
CA LYS A 3 9.65 -2.68 -8.44
C LYS A 3 10.49 -2.27 -9.64
N ALA A 4 11.36 -3.16 -10.12
CA ALA A 4 12.22 -2.86 -11.27
C ALA A 4 11.40 -2.61 -12.54
N GLU A 5 10.39 -3.42 -12.78
CA GLU A 5 9.50 -3.26 -13.92
C GLU A 5 8.65 -2.00 -13.80
N LEU A 6 8.23 -1.64 -12.60
CA LEU A 6 7.49 -0.41 -12.37
C LEU A 6 8.37 0.82 -12.64
N ILE A 7 9.63 0.80 -12.21
CA ILE A 7 10.59 1.87 -12.50
C ILE A 7 10.76 2.04 -14.00
N GLU A 8 10.89 0.93 -14.74
CA GLU A 8 11.00 0.95 -16.17
C GLU A 8 9.77 1.56 -16.85
N ALA A 9 8.58 1.15 -16.42
CA ALA A 9 7.32 1.69 -16.92
C ALA A 9 7.19 3.19 -16.65
N LEU A 10 7.57 3.64 -15.45
CA LEU A 10 7.56 5.06 -15.10
C LEU A 10 8.52 5.86 -15.95
N ALA A 11 9.72 5.34 -16.18
CA ALA A 11 10.72 5.98 -17.01
C ALA A 11 10.21 6.14 -18.46
N ASP A 12 9.68 5.06 -19.02
CA ASP A 12 9.17 5.07 -20.39
C ASP A 12 7.99 6.04 -20.57
N LYS A 13 7.08 6.04 -19.62
CA LYS A 13 5.87 6.86 -19.71
C LYS A 13 6.17 8.35 -19.60
N ASN A 14 7.22 8.73 -18.90
CA ASN A 14 7.55 10.13 -18.61
C ASN A 14 8.79 10.64 -19.34
N GLY A 15 9.41 9.81 -20.17
CA GLY A 15 10.65 10.19 -20.86
C GLY A 15 11.81 10.43 -19.89
N LEU A 16 11.83 9.70 -18.78
CA LEU A 16 12.89 9.81 -17.77
C LEU A 16 13.91 8.69 -17.94
N GLN A 17 15.10 8.90 -17.41
CA GLN A 17 16.08 7.83 -17.24
C GLN A 17 15.64 6.95 -16.07
N LYS A 18 16.06 5.68 -16.09
CA LYS A 18 15.71 4.74 -15.01
C LYS A 18 16.14 5.22 -13.63
N GLN A 19 17.30 5.87 -13.53
CA GLN A 19 17.79 6.44 -12.27
C GLN A 19 16.86 7.52 -11.73
N GLU A 20 16.34 8.36 -12.61
CA GLU A 20 15.40 9.42 -12.22
C GLU A 20 14.07 8.84 -11.76
N ALA A 21 13.53 7.87 -12.51
CA ALA A 21 12.30 7.19 -12.15
C ALA A 21 12.44 6.46 -10.82
N LYS A 22 13.58 5.82 -10.57
CA LYS A 22 13.87 5.16 -9.31
C LYS A 22 13.86 6.15 -8.14
N LYS A 23 14.47 7.32 -8.32
CA LYS A 23 14.48 8.37 -7.29
C LYS A 23 13.07 8.82 -6.92
N VAL A 24 12.24 9.04 -7.93
CA VAL A 24 10.84 9.47 -7.69
C VAL A 24 10.07 8.39 -6.95
N LEU A 25 10.19 7.14 -7.37
CA LEU A 25 9.48 6.04 -6.73
C LEU A 25 9.97 5.81 -5.29
N ASP A 26 11.29 5.87 -5.08
CA ASP A 26 11.86 5.72 -3.73
C ASP A 26 11.39 6.85 -2.80
N ALA A 27 11.33 8.08 -3.30
CA ALA A 27 10.81 9.23 -2.54
C ALA A 27 9.33 9.04 -2.20
N TYR A 28 8.54 8.52 -3.14
CA TYR A 28 7.13 8.22 -2.92
C TYR A 28 6.96 7.20 -1.78
N ILE A 29 7.71 6.11 -1.85
CA ILE A 29 7.67 5.05 -0.83
C ILE A 29 8.08 5.62 0.54
N GLU A 30 9.10 6.46 0.57
CA GLU A 30 9.57 7.10 1.81
C GLU A 30 8.50 8.00 2.42
N ILE A 31 7.86 8.84 1.60
CA ILE A 31 6.79 9.73 2.06
C ILE A 31 5.60 8.91 2.60
N VAL A 32 5.19 7.88 1.87
CA VAL A 32 4.09 7.01 2.30
C VAL A 32 4.42 6.36 3.64
N THR A 33 5.63 5.85 3.78
CA THR A 33 6.08 5.21 5.01
C THR A 33 6.05 6.16 6.20
N GLU A 34 6.55 7.39 6.00
CA GLU A 34 6.57 8.41 7.05
C GLU A 34 5.15 8.80 7.48
N ARG A 35 4.27 9.07 6.52
CA ARG A 35 2.89 9.49 6.83
C ARG A 35 2.10 8.38 7.50
N MET A 36 2.25 7.15 7.03
CA MET A 36 1.59 6.00 7.67
C MET A 36 2.07 5.78 9.10
N SER A 37 3.36 6.00 9.37
CA SER A 37 3.89 5.86 10.72
C SER A 37 3.40 6.96 11.66
N GLU A 38 2.91 8.07 11.11
CA GLU A 38 2.29 9.17 11.86
C GLU A 38 0.75 9.05 11.92
N ASN A 39 0.20 7.94 11.47
CA ASN A 39 -1.25 7.67 11.40
C ASN A 39 -2.00 8.66 10.49
N GLU A 40 -1.35 9.14 9.45
CA GLU A 40 -1.95 10.06 8.50
C GLU A 40 -2.42 9.30 7.25
N GLU A 41 -3.67 9.53 6.85
CA GLU A 41 -4.21 8.95 5.62
C GLU A 41 -3.61 9.64 4.39
N ILE A 42 -3.43 8.87 3.31
CA ILE A 42 -3.00 9.42 2.03
C ILE A 42 -4.12 9.20 1.02
N VAL A 43 -4.71 10.29 0.56
CA VAL A 43 -5.81 10.25 -0.41
C VAL A 43 -5.29 10.57 -1.80
N LEU A 44 -5.41 9.61 -2.71
CA LEU A 44 -5.09 9.78 -4.12
C LEU A 44 -6.41 9.77 -4.89
N VAL A 45 -6.94 10.96 -5.15
CA VAL A 45 -8.28 11.13 -5.73
C VAL A 45 -8.44 10.28 -7.00
N GLY A 46 -9.49 9.47 -7.02
CA GLY A 46 -9.79 8.59 -8.15
C GLY A 46 -9.06 7.25 -8.11
N PHE A 47 -7.91 7.19 -7.49
CA PHE A 47 -7.13 5.94 -7.36
C PHE A 47 -7.47 5.17 -6.10
N GLY A 48 -7.37 5.82 -4.95
CA GLY A 48 -7.68 5.17 -3.68
C GLY A 48 -7.08 5.90 -2.50
N THR A 49 -7.29 5.34 -1.33
CA THR A 49 -6.84 5.91 -0.06
C THR A 49 -6.05 4.85 0.70
N LEU A 50 -4.88 5.24 1.20
CA LEU A 50 -4.09 4.43 2.12
C LEU A 50 -4.44 4.85 3.54
N ILE A 51 -4.93 3.92 4.34
CA ILE A 51 -5.47 4.19 5.68
C ILE A 51 -4.65 3.41 6.70
N PRO A 52 -4.00 4.09 7.67
CA PRO A 52 -3.39 3.38 8.78
C PRO A 52 -4.47 2.74 9.64
N ARG A 53 -4.26 1.47 9.98
CA ARG A 53 -5.25 0.73 10.75
C ARG A 53 -4.59 0.13 11.98
N PRO A 54 -4.75 0.79 13.15
CA PRO A 54 -4.25 0.23 14.39
C PRO A 54 -5.05 -0.99 14.80
N GLN A 55 -4.34 -2.01 15.28
CA GLN A 55 -4.95 -3.23 15.81
C GLN A 55 -4.55 -3.37 17.27
N THR A 56 -5.53 -3.59 18.12
CA THR A 56 -5.29 -3.76 19.56
C THR A 56 -4.68 -5.13 19.84
N GLN A 57 -4.01 -5.23 20.98
CA GLN A 57 -3.53 -6.49 21.51
C GLN A 57 -4.72 -7.45 21.69
N ARG A 58 -4.55 -8.70 21.29
CA ARG A 58 -5.63 -9.68 21.38
C ARG A 58 -5.09 -11.06 21.70
N LEU A 59 -5.94 -11.89 22.31
CA LEU A 59 -5.64 -13.27 22.60
C LEU A 59 -6.06 -14.12 21.39
N ALA A 60 -5.13 -14.94 20.92
CA ALA A 60 -5.39 -15.90 19.87
C ALA A 60 -4.98 -17.29 20.34
N ARG A 61 -5.35 -18.32 19.60
CA ARG A 61 -5.03 -19.69 19.95
C ARG A 61 -4.14 -20.31 18.88
N ASN A 62 -3.04 -20.93 19.31
CA ASN A 62 -2.17 -21.64 18.41
C ASN A 62 -2.93 -22.85 17.82
N PRO A 63 -3.11 -22.94 16.49
CA PRO A 63 -3.91 -24.02 15.88
C PRO A 63 -3.28 -25.40 16.04
N LYS A 64 -1.98 -25.50 16.29
CA LYS A 64 -1.30 -26.80 16.45
C LYS A 64 -1.39 -27.33 17.87
N THR A 65 -1.30 -26.47 18.87
CA THR A 65 -1.22 -26.87 20.28
C THR A 65 -2.45 -26.51 21.07
N GLY A 66 -3.31 -25.60 20.55
CA GLY A 66 -4.44 -25.08 21.30
C GLY A 66 -4.05 -24.10 22.41
N THR A 67 -2.76 -23.79 22.54
CA THR A 67 -2.23 -22.90 23.57
C THR A 67 -2.61 -21.43 23.27
N PRO A 68 -3.08 -20.66 24.28
CA PRO A 68 -3.33 -19.24 24.08
C PRO A 68 -2.04 -18.48 23.75
N VAL A 69 -2.10 -17.62 22.75
CA VAL A 69 -0.97 -16.78 22.33
C VAL A 69 -1.44 -15.34 22.29
N MET A 70 -0.68 -14.44 22.91
CA MET A 70 -0.98 -13.01 22.88
C MET A 70 -0.40 -12.40 21.62
N ILE A 71 -1.26 -11.82 20.77
CA ILE A 71 -0.85 -11.08 19.59
C ILE A 71 -0.69 -9.62 20.00
N PRO A 72 0.53 -9.05 19.91
CA PRO A 72 0.76 -7.67 20.32
C PRO A 72 0.02 -6.66 19.45
N ALA A 73 -0.23 -5.49 20.02
CA ALA A 73 -0.81 -4.37 19.29
C ALA A 73 0.15 -3.94 18.17
N ARG A 74 -0.41 -3.60 17.01
CA ARG A 74 0.38 -3.12 15.86
C ARG A 74 -0.49 -2.27 14.96
N THR A 75 0.16 -1.46 14.11
CA THR A 75 -0.56 -0.70 13.09
C THR A 75 -0.25 -1.32 11.73
N THR A 76 -1.28 -1.59 10.97
CA THR A 76 -1.15 -2.04 9.59
C THR A 76 -1.74 -0.98 8.65
N VAL A 77 -1.67 -1.21 7.35
CA VAL A 77 -2.22 -0.30 6.35
C VAL A 77 -3.33 -0.99 5.58
N LYS A 78 -4.40 -0.24 5.31
CA LYS A 78 -5.50 -0.69 4.46
C LYS A 78 -5.55 0.18 3.21
N PHE A 79 -5.74 -0.44 2.06
CA PHE A 79 -5.98 0.28 0.81
C PHE A 79 -7.45 0.23 0.47
N LYS A 80 -8.08 1.41 0.37
CA LYS A 80 -9.47 1.53 -0.08
C LYS A 80 -9.45 2.02 -1.53
N PRO A 81 -9.83 1.16 -2.49
CA PRO A 81 -9.77 1.56 -3.91
C PRO A 81 -10.78 2.65 -4.23
N GLY A 82 -10.38 3.55 -5.14
CA GLY A 82 -11.24 4.62 -5.59
C GLY A 82 -12.12 4.20 -6.76
N LYS A 83 -13.07 5.05 -7.08
CA LYS A 83 -14.07 4.79 -8.11
C LYS A 83 -13.45 4.53 -9.49
N PHE A 84 -12.53 5.37 -9.92
CA PHE A 84 -11.94 5.25 -11.26
C PHE A 84 -11.10 3.99 -11.41
N LEU A 85 -10.39 3.59 -10.36
CA LEU A 85 -9.62 2.35 -10.37
C LEU A 85 -10.56 1.15 -10.51
N LEU A 86 -11.63 1.11 -9.72
CA LEU A 86 -12.59 0.00 -9.77
C LEU A 86 -13.31 -0.06 -11.10
N GLU A 87 -13.69 1.08 -11.66
CA GLU A 87 -14.33 1.15 -12.98
C GLU A 87 -13.41 0.61 -14.08
N ALA A 88 -12.12 0.98 -14.03
CA ALA A 88 -11.15 0.49 -15.00
C ALA A 88 -10.95 -1.01 -14.90
N MET A 89 -10.89 -1.54 -13.67
CA MET A 89 -10.72 -2.97 -13.43
C MET A 89 -11.93 -3.80 -13.88
N ASN A 90 -13.11 -3.21 -13.88
CA ASN A 90 -14.37 -3.92 -14.17
C ASN A 90 -14.99 -3.51 -15.51
N ALA A 91 -14.29 -2.75 -16.33
CA ALA A 91 -14.81 -2.27 -17.61
C ALA A 91 -15.21 -3.43 -18.56
N HIS A 92 -14.49 -4.55 -18.47
CA HIS A 92 -14.76 -5.73 -19.31
C HIS A 92 -16.00 -6.54 -18.89
N LEU A 93 -16.60 -6.19 -17.73
CA LEU A 93 -17.77 -6.89 -17.19
C LEU A 93 -19.09 -6.29 -17.66
N LYS A 94 -19.06 -5.23 -18.46
CA LYS A 94 -20.27 -4.57 -18.98
C LYS A 94 -20.80 -5.26 -20.20
#